data_87514d4c35cbfb56da6f00a2544b5ea6
#
_entry.id   87514d4c35cbfb56da6f00a2544b5ea6
#
_cell.length_a   1.000
_cell.length_b   1.000
_cell.length_c   1.000
_cell.angle_alpha   90.00
_cell.angle_beta   90.00
_cell.angle_gamma   90.00
#
_symmetry.space_group_name_H-M   'P 1'
#
loop_
_entity.id
_entity.type
_entity.pdbx_description
1 polymer ?
#
loop_
_entity_poly.entity_id
_entity_poly.type
_entity_poly.pdbx_seq_one_letter_code
_entity_poly.pdbx_strand_id
1 'polypeptide(L)'
;MIDVVDRATRSRMMSGIRSKNTKPELIVRSFLHRAGLRFRLHAKLPGKPDLVLPKHRTVVFVHGCFWHRHTGCRFSTTPANNAEFWQEKFADNVRRDARVRQQLQELGWRVLIIWSCQLEEHELSKLVTVIVENKAGE
;
A
#
# COMPACT_ATOMS: atom_id res chain seq x y z
N MET A 1 3.77 -24.02 -8.28
CA MET A 1 3.98 -23.32 -9.55
C MET A 1 5.39 -23.57 -10.07
N ILE A 2 5.49 -23.91 -11.32
CA ILE A 2 6.80 -24.05 -11.94
C ILE A 2 7.32 -22.66 -12.28
N ASP A 3 8.54 -22.43 -11.90
CA ASP A 3 9.18 -21.17 -12.14
C ASP A 3 9.77 -21.17 -13.54
N VAL A 4 9.14 -20.44 -14.43
CA VAL A 4 9.54 -20.41 -15.82
C VAL A 4 10.55 -19.31 -16.15
N VAL A 5 10.93 -18.54 -15.14
CA VAL A 5 11.92 -17.47 -15.31
C VAL A 5 13.19 -17.83 -14.57
N ASP A 6 14.32 -17.35 -15.08
CA ASP A 6 15.59 -17.56 -14.39
C ASP A 6 15.69 -16.67 -13.15
N ARG A 7 16.75 -16.88 -12.39
CA ARG A 7 16.96 -16.18 -11.14
C ARG A 7 17.05 -14.66 -11.32
N ALA A 8 17.77 -14.23 -12.34
CA ALA A 8 17.93 -12.80 -12.60
C ALA A 8 16.63 -12.15 -13.00
N THR A 9 15.85 -12.82 -13.85
CA THR A 9 14.55 -12.31 -14.27
C THR A 9 13.59 -12.23 -13.10
N ARG A 10 13.57 -13.25 -12.24
CA ARG A 10 12.74 -13.24 -11.04
C ARG A 10 13.13 -12.07 -10.12
N SER A 11 14.41 -11.85 -9.95
CA SER A 11 14.88 -10.75 -9.11
C SER A 11 14.41 -9.41 -9.62
N ARG A 12 14.45 -9.21 -10.94
CA ARG A 12 13.94 -7.98 -11.55
C ARG A 12 12.44 -7.84 -11.36
N MET A 13 11.69 -8.94 -11.50
CA MET A 13 10.24 -8.92 -11.31
C MET A 13 9.88 -8.57 -9.87
N MET A 14 10.58 -9.13 -8.92
CA MET A 14 10.37 -8.83 -7.51
C MET A 14 10.71 -7.38 -7.17
N SER A 15 11.77 -6.85 -7.76
CA SER A 15 12.11 -5.43 -7.61
C SER A 15 11.03 -4.55 -8.22
N GLY A 16 10.50 -4.95 -9.38
CA GLY A 16 9.41 -4.23 -10.03
C GLY A 16 8.14 -4.20 -9.19
N ILE A 17 7.84 -5.28 -8.47
CA ILE A 17 6.68 -5.34 -7.58
C ILE A 17 6.81 -4.31 -6.46
N ARG A 18 8.02 -4.02 -6.02
CA ARG A 18 8.27 -3.05 -4.95
C ARG A 18 8.45 -1.63 -5.45
N SER A 19 8.58 -1.46 -6.75
CA SER A 19 8.84 -0.13 -7.30
C SER A 19 7.57 0.70 -7.35
N LYS A 20 7.73 1.96 -7.73
CA LYS A 20 6.64 2.89 -7.87
C LYS A 20 5.83 2.56 -9.13
N ASN A 21 4.62 3.10 -9.19
CA ASN A 21 3.77 3.01 -10.38
C ASN A 21 3.29 1.59 -10.68
N THR A 22 3.05 0.81 -9.64
CA THR A 22 2.44 -0.51 -9.81
C THR A 22 1.01 -0.37 -10.32
N LYS A 23 0.48 -1.46 -10.89
CA LYS A 23 -0.89 -1.45 -11.40
C LYS A 23 -1.93 -1.07 -10.33
N PRO A 24 -1.88 -1.63 -9.11
CA PRO A 24 -2.81 -1.19 -8.06
C PRO A 24 -2.70 0.30 -7.76
N GLU A 25 -1.49 0.85 -7.68
CA GLU A 25 -1.30 2.27 -7.46
C GLU A 25 -1.94 3.10 -8.54
N LEU A 26 -1.76 2.72 -9.81
CA LEU A 26 -2.32 3.45 -10.93
C LEU A 26 -3.84 3.43 -10.92
N ILE A 27 -4.44 2.31 -10.52
CA ILE A 27 -5.89 2.21 -10.40
C ILE A 27 -6.41 3.18 -9.34
N VAL A 28 -5.77 3.22 -8.18
CA VAL A 28 -6.16 4.11 -7.09
C VAL A 28 -5.99 5.57 -7.51
N ARG A 29 -4.86 5.92 -8.12
CA ARG A 29 -4.60 7.29 -8.60
C ARG A 29 -5.68 7.75 -9.57
N SER A 30 -5.99 6.90 -10.55
CA SER A 30 -6.97 7.24 -11.56
C SER A 30 -8.35 7.47 -10.95
N PHE A 31 -8.75 6.60 -10.03
CA PHE A 31 -10.05 6.73 -9.39
C PHE A 31 -10.15 8.01 -8.55
N LEU A 32 -9.13 8.28 -7.73
CA LEU A 32 -9.13 9.47 -6.88
C LEU A 32 -9.10 10.75 -7.72
N HIS A 33 -8.32 10.76 -8.78
CA HIS A 33 -8.24 11.92 -9.66
C HIS A 33 -9.57 12.21 -10.33
N ARG A 34 -10.26 11.16 -10.82
CA ARG A 34 -11.58 11.32 -11.43
C ARG A 34 -12.63 11.78 -10.42
N ALA A 35 -12.43 11.45 -9.15
CA ALA A 35 -13.31 11.92 -8.08
C ALA A 35 -13.05 13.37 -7.68
N GLY A 36 -12.09 14.03 -8.32
CA GLY A 36 -11.79 15.43 -8.05
C GLY A 36 -10.73 15.67 -7.00
N LEU A 37 -10.13 14.62 -6.49
CA LEU A 37 -9.09 14.77 -5.47
C LEU A 37 -7.74 15.06 -6.13
N ARG A 38 -6.95 15.89 -5.46
CA ARG A 38 -5.59 16.20 -5.92
C ARG A 38 -4.60 15.70 -4.89
N PHE A 39 -3.55 15.08 -5.37
CA PHE A 39 -2.57 14.41 -4.52
C PHE A 39 -1.18 14.61 -5.09
N ARG A 40 -0.19 14.36 -4.22
CA ARG A 40 1.22 14.36 -4.61
C ARG A 40 1.74 12.93 -4.57
N LEU A 41 2.71 12.65 -5.41
CA LEU A 41 3.36 11.35 -5.47
C LEU A 41 4.80 11.49 -5.00
N HIS A 42 5.34 10.39 -4.49
CA HIS A 42 6.76 10.30 -4.14
C HIS A 42 7.21 11.36 -3.12
N ALA A 43 6.33 11.71 -2.20
CA ALA A 43 6.67 12.67 -1.17
C ALA A 43 7.72 12.10 -0.20
N LYS A 44 8.57 12.97 0.33
CA LYS A 44 9.60 12.56 1.28
C LYS A 44 9.02 12.51 2.69
N LEU A 45 8.24 11.50 2.95
CA LEU A 45 7.64 11.25 4.26
C LEU A 45 8.01 9.84 4.72
N PRO A 46 7.92 9.56 6.03
CA PRO A 46 8.20 8.21 6.52
C PRO A 46 7.42 7.16 5.74
N GLY A 47 8.09 6.08 5.33
CA GLY A 47 7.47 4.99 4.60
C GLY A 47 7.10 5.30 3.16
N LYS A 48 7.36 6.50 2.68
CA LYS A 48 7.09 6.91 1.30
C LYS A 48 5.67 6.56 0.87
N PRO A 49 4.65 7.25 1.42
CA PRO A 49 3.26 6.97 1.04
C PRO A 49 3.05 7.02 -0.47
N ASP A 50 2.16 6.20 -0.96
CA ASP A 50 1.86 6.15 -2.40
C ASP A 50 1.16 7.42 -2.88
N LEU A 51 0.30 7.98 -2.04
CA LEU A 51 -0.38 9.24 -2.35
C LEU A 51 -0.40 10.11 -1.09
N VAL A 52 -0.21 11.41 -1.30
CA VAL A 52 -0.30 12.39 -0.22
C VAL A 52 -1.33 13.44 -0.62
N LEU A 53 -2.32 13.64 0.22
CA LEU A 53 -3.38 14.61 0.00
C LEU A 53 -3.27 15.72 1.06
N PRO A 54 -2.46 16.76 0.77
CA PRO A 54 -2.20 17.80 1.79
C PRO A 54 -3.46 18.52 2.25
N LYS A 55 -4.39 18.77 1.35
CA LYS A 55 -5.64 19.44 1.68
C LYS A 55 -6.42 18.70 2.77
N HIS A 56 -6.34 17.38 2.77
CA HIS A 56 -7.08 16.54 3.71
C HIS A 56 -6.20 16.01 4.83
N ARG A 57 -4.92 16.39 4.86
CA ARG A 57 -3.95 15.90 5.84
C ARG A 57 -3.96 14.39 5.91
N THR A 58 -4.03 13.75 4.75
CA THR A 58 -4.17 12.31 4.62
C THR A 58 -3.10 11.76 3.71
N VAL A 59 -2.57 10.59 4.07
CA VAL A 59 -1.69 9.81 3.20
C VAL A 59 -2.36 8.47 2.95
N VAL A 60 -2.14 7.92 1.77
CA VAL A 60 -2.71 6.63 1.37
C VAL A 60 -1.58 5.70 0.98
N PHE A 61 -1.60 4.51 1.56
CA PHE A 61 -0.73 3.42 1.17
C PHE A 61 -1.56 2.40 0.39
N VAL A 62 -1.01 1.95 -0.73
CA VAL A 62 -1.59 0.85 -1.50
C VAL A 62 -0.77 -0.38 -1.19
N HIS A 63 -1.26 -1.23 -0.30
CA HIS A 63 -0.53 -2.39 0.20
C HIS A 63 -0.82 -3.64 -0.61
N GLY A 64 0.24 -4.33 -1.03
CA GLY A 64 0.09 -5.66 -1.60
C GLY A 64 -0.21 -6.66 -0.49
N CYS A 65 -1.24 -7.47 -0.68
CA CYS A 65 -1.73 -8.38 0.36
C CYS A 65 -0.66 -9.39 0.80
N PHE A 66 0.13 -9.87 -0.14
CA PHE A 66 1.18 -10.84 0.17
C PHE A 66 2.26 -10.23 1.07
N TRP A 67 2.81 -9.08 0.66
CA TRP A 67 3.96 -8.48 1.35
C TRP A 67 3.61 -7.87 2.69
N HIS A 68 2.43 -7.29 2.81
CA HIS A 68 1.99 -6.59 4.01
C HIS A 68 1.07 -7.43 4.89
N ARG A 69 0.86 -8.69 4.52
CA ARG A 69 0.12 -9.70 5.29
C ARG A 69 -1.30 -9.25 5.66
N HIS A 70 -2.07 -9.00 4.62
CA HIS A 70 -3.47 -8.64 4.79
C HIS A 70 -4.22 -9.74 5.53
N THR A 71 -4.72 -9.45 6.71
CA THR A 71 -5.36 -10.42 7.59
C THR A 71 -6.60 -11.04 6.94
N GLY A 72 -6.69 -12.37 6.96
CA GLY A 72 -7.83 -13.08 6.42
C GLY A 72 -7.92 -13.12 4.91
N CYS A 73 -6.92 -12.61 4.21
CA CYS A 73 -6.93 -12.54 2.76
C CYS A 73 -6.29 -13.79 2.15
N ARG A 74 -6.95 -14.37 1.13
CA ARG A 74 -6.43 -15.56 0.46
C ARG A 74 -5.10 -15.32 -0.25
N PHE A 75 -4.77 -14.06 -0.54
CA PHE A 75 -3.51 -13.72 -1.19
C PHE A 75 -2.34 -13.61 -0.22
N SER A 76 -2.61 -13.68 1.09
CA SER A 76 -1.57 -13.66 2.12
C SER A 76 -1.10 -15.08 2.41
N THR A 77 -0.60 -15.77 1.39
CA THR A 77 -0.07 -17.11 1.52
C THR A 77 1.39 -17.08 1.93
N THR A 78 1.87 -18.18 2.51
CA THR A 78 3.28 -18.31 2.85
C THR A 78 3.88 -19.43 1.98
N PRO A 79 4.94 -19.12 1.22
CA PRO A 79 5.60 -20.16 0.44
C PRO A 79 6.09 -21.30 1.33
N ALA A 80 5.87 -22.55 0.90
CA ALA A 80 6.28 -23.70 1.68
C ALA A 80 7.80 -23.82 1.72
N ASN A 81 8.47 -23.49 0.62
CA ASN A 81 9.92 -23.50 0.55
C ASN A 81 10.49 -22.30 1.30
N ASN A 82 11.39 -22.54 2.24
CA ASN A 82 11.99 -21.49 3.08
C ASN A 82 10.94 -20.72 3.90
N ALA A 83 9.99 -21.43 4.48
CA ALA A 83 8.91 -20.82 5.23
C ALA A 83 9.42 -19.91 6.35
N GLU A 84 10.46 -20.32 7.08
CA GLU A 84 11.02 -19.52 8.16
C GLU A 84 11.56 -18.19 7.66
N PHE A 85 12.27 -18.22 6.54
CA PHE A 85 12.80 -17.02 5.91
C PHE A 85 11.67 -16.04 5.57
N TRP A 86 10.62 -16.55 4.95
CA TRP A 86 9.48 -15.72 4.56
C TRP A 86 8.72 -15.17 5.76
N GLN A 87 8.54 -15.98 6.79
CA GLN A 87 7.85 -15.53 8.00
C GLN A 87 8.59 -14.39 8.67
N GLU A 88 9.93 -14.49 8.75
CA GLU A 88 10.74 -13.43 9.31
C GLU A 88 10.65 -12.15 8.48
N LYS A 89 10.69 -12.29 7.15
CA LYS A 89 10.58 -11.16 6.24
C LYS A 89 9.24 -10.46 6.38
N PHE A 90 8.15 -11.25 6.47
CA PHE A 90 6.82 -10.71 6.65
C PHE A 90 6.68 -10.00 8.00
N ALA A 91 7.23 -10.59 9.04
CA ALA A 91 7.18 -9.97 10.37
C ALA A 91 7.90 -8.62 10.37
N ASP A 92 9.04 -8.53 9.69
CA ASP A 92 9.77 -7.27 9.56
C ASP A 92 8.94 -6.23 8.83
N ASN A 93 8.26 -6.62 7.76
CA ASN A 93 7.41 -5.71 7.01
C ASN A 93 6.25 -5.19 7.85
N VAL A 94 5.61 -6.08 8.62
CA VAL A 94 4.49 -5.69 9.49
C VAL A 94 4.96 -4.72 10.57
N ARG A 95 6.11 -4.98 11.19
CA ARG A 95 6.67 -4.08 12.19
C ARG A 95 7.00 -2.72 11.60
N ARG A 96 7.57 -2.70 10.41
CA ARG A 96 7.90 -1.46 9.71
C ARG A 96 6.65 -0.67 9.38
N ASP A 97 5.61 -1.34 8.88
CA ASP A 97 4.35 -0.69 8.55
C ASP A 97 3.74 -0.02 9.79
N ALA A 98 3.77 -0.70 10.94
CA ALA A 98 3.26 -0.14 12.18
C ALA A 98 4.05 1.07 12.63
N ARG A 99 5.38 1.00 12.54
CA ARG A 99 6.25 2.11 12.92
C ARG A 99 6.04 3.33 12.02
N VAL A 100 5.95 3.09 10.72
CA VAL A 100 5.72 4.16 9.74
C VAL A 100 4.39 4.84 10.01
N ARG A 101 3.35 4.07 10.27
CA ARG A 101 2.03 4.60 10.58
C ARG A 101 2.07 5.50 11.80
N GLN A 102 2.75 5.05 12.85
CA GLN A 102 2.89 5.85 14.06
C GLN A 102 3.64 7.14 13.80
N GLN A 103 4.74 7.07 13.06
CA GLN A 103 5.53 8.25 12.72
C GLN A 103 4.71 9.28 11.96
N LEU A 104 3.92 8.84 10.99
CA LEU A 104 3.07 9.73 10.21
C LEU A 104 1.97 10.35 11.05
N GLN A 105 1.37 9.57 11.94
CA GLN A 105 0.34 10.09 12.84
C GLN A 105 0.91 11.13 13.78
N GLU A 106 2.12 10.93 14.27
CA GLU A 106 2.80 11.92 15.11
C GLU A 106 3.08 13.22 14.36
N LEU A 107 3.27 13.14 13.05
CA LEU A 107 3.47 14.32 12.21
C LEU A 107 2.15 14.99 11.81
N GLY A 108 1.02 14.48 12.28
CA GLY A 108 -0.28 15.07 12.01
C GLY A 108 -0.99 14.54 10.77
N TRP A 109 -0.51 13.45 10.21
CA TRP A 109 -1.14 12.85 9.04
C TRP A 109 -2.12 11.74 9.45
N ARG A 110 -3.24 11.68 8.72
CA ARG A 110 -4.12 10.53 8.82
C ARG A 110 -3.64 9.49 7.83
N VAL A 111 -3.48 8.26 8.28
CA VAL A 111 -2.96 7.18 7.46
C VAL A 111 -4.10 6.26 7.04
N LEU A 112 -4.30 6.11 5.75
CA LEU A 112 -5.28 5.19 5.19
C LEU A 112 -4.54 4.15 4.36
N ILE A 113 -5.02 2.92 4.43
CA ILE A 113 -4.45 1.80 3.71
C ILE A 113 -5.55 1.19 2.83
N ILE A 114 -5.25 1.02 1.54
CA ILE A 114 -6.11 0.24 0.67
C ILE A 114 -5.29 -0.95 0.18
N TRP A 115 -5.94 -2.12 0.15
CA TRP A 115 -5.26 -3.36 -0.19
C TRP A 115 -5.46 -3.70 -1.65
N SER A 116 -4.47 -4.38 -2.26
CA SER A 116 -4.53 -4.71 -3.68
C SER A 116 -5.71 -5.61 -4.05
N CYS A 117 -6.34 -6.27 -3.07
CA CYS A 117 -7.55 -7.05 -3.30
C CYS A 117 -8.84 -6.22 -3.16
N GLN A 118 -8.73 -4.92 -2.86
CA GLN A 118 -9.87 -4.04 -2.59
C GLN A 118 -9.94 -2.89 -3.60
N LEU A 119 -9.77 -3.21 -4.88
CA LEU A 119 -9.74 -2.19 -5.92
C LEU A 119 -11.06 -2.07 -6.69
N GLU A 120 -12.09 -2.70 -6.19
CA GLU A 120 -13.42 -2.58 -6.79
C GLU A 120 -13.99 -1.18 -6.56
N GLU A 121 -14.87 -0.77 -7.46
CA GLU A 121 -15.42 0.59 -7.44
C GLU A 121 -16.01 0.97 -6.09
N HIS A 122 -16.78 0.07 -5.47
CA HIS A 122 -17.41 0.40 -4.19
C HIS A 122 -16.39 0.58 -3.06
N GLU A 123 -15.28 -0.16 -3.10
CA GLU A 123 -14.21 0.00 -2.10
C GLU A 123 -13.46 1.31 -2.32
N LEU A 124 -13.20 1.65 -3.57
CA LEU A 124 -12.54 2.92 -3.89
C LEU A 124 -13.44 4.11 -3.57
N SER A 125 -14.75 3.96 -3.77
CA SER A 125 -15.71 5.00 -3.40
C SER A 125 -15.74 5.22 -1.90
N LYS A 126 -15.63 4.15 -1.11
CA LYS A 126 -15.52 4.28 0.34
C LYS A 126 -14.27 5.04 0.73
N LEU A 127 -13.16 4.76 0.05
CA LEU A 127 -11.91 5.46 0.31
C LEU A 127 -12.06 6.96 0.06
N VAL A 128 -12.68 7.33 -1.06
CA VAL A 128 -12.94 8.74 -1.37
C VAL A 128 -13.80 9.38 -0.29
N THR A 129 -14.87 8.71 0.12
CA THR A 129 -15.76 9.21 1.16
C THR A 129 -15.02 9.47 2.47
N VAL A 130 -14.19 8.51 2.88
CA VAL A 130 -13.40 8.64 4.11
C VAL A 130 -12.44 9.83 4.01
N ILE A 131 -11.78 10.00 2.87
CA ILE A 131 -10.85 11.11 2.68
C ILE A 131 -11.59 12.45 2.78
N VAL A 132 -12.69 12.58 2.06
CA VAL A 132 -13.44 13.83 1.98
C VAL A 132 -14.10 14.19 3.31
N GLU A 133 -14.59 13.20 4.04
CA GLU A 133 -15.23 13.42 5.33
C GLU A 133 -14.24 13.78 6.43
N ASN A 134 -12.97 13.62 6.18
CA ASN A 134 -11.97 13.98 7.16
C ASN A 134 -11.91 15.49 7.29
N LYS A 135 -12.39 15.98 8.38
CA LYS A 135 -12.28 17.40 8.69
C LYS A 135 -11.05 17.59 9.55
N ALA A 136 -10.06 18.22 8.96
CA ALA A 136 -8.79 18.45 9.64
C ALA A 136 -9.04 19.18 10.97
N GLY A 137 -8.41 18.69 12.02
CA GLY A 137 -8.54 19.29 13.32
C GLY A 137 -9.68 18.79 14.19
N GLU A 138 -10.44 17.84 13.65
CA GLU A 138 -11.48 17.21 14.45
C GLU A 138 -10.97 15.93 15.09
#